data_3a9aec9f8d5a9eff7319240461b01137
#
_entry.id   3a9aec9f8d5a9eff7319240461b01137
#
_cell.length_a   1.000
_cell.length_b   1.000
_cell.length_c   1.000
_cell.angle_alpha   90.00
_cell.angle_beta   90.00
_cell.angle_gamma   90.00
#
_symmetry.space_group_name_H-M   'P 1'
#
loop_
_entity.id
_entity.type
_entity.pdbx_description
1 polymer ?
#
loop_
_entity_poly.entity_id
_entity_poly.type
_entity_poly.pdbx_seq_one_letter_code
_entity_poly.pdbx_strand_id
1 'polypeptide(L)'
;MSTPAPALSQPAGLEADWDIAPVLQQIGAYAARLAPALDKLDPQVWASQGASETYLRQLQSSKEQARALADQSKALMRNPEKLSASLEVLFRIQGLDAMLSSLVEGARRYQSPADAGALEALAVQDGASRDRLQGYIVNLAAEREHDLEVMDREAQRCRGLAIQTPSKPVRKP
;
A
#
# COMPACT_ATOMS: atom_id res chain seq x y z
N MET A 1 46.68 33.28 12.93
CA MET A 1 46.29 32.56 11.71
C MET A 1 45.75 31.21 12.14
N SER A 2 44.39 31.11 12.30
CA SER A 2 43.74 29.89 12.73
C SER A 2 43.19 29.15 11.54
N THR A 3 43.66 27.91 11.34
CA THR A 3 43.24 27.00 10.27
C THR A 3 41.85 26.43 10.64
N PRO A 4 40.86 26.49 9.75
CA PRO A 4 39.60 25.81 10.03
C PRO A 4 39.76 24.29 9.88
N ALA A 5 39.24 23.53 10.85
CA ALA A 5 39.19 22.07 10.81
C ALA A 5 38.29 21.60 9.66
N PRO A 6 38.59 20.50 9.00
CA PRO A 6 37.77 19.94 7.95
C PRO A 6 36.46 19.44 8.58
N ALA A 7 35.33 19.90 8.05
CA ALA A 7 34.03 19.38 8.36
C ALA A 7 34.00 17.91 7.92
N LEU A 8 33.80 17.03 8.88
CA LEU A 8 33.52 15.61 8.62
C LEU A 8 32.19 15.57 7.84
N SER A 9 32.28 15.28 6.56
CA SER A 9 31.11 14.92 5.75
C SER A 9 30.45 13.75 6.42
N GLN A 10 29.27 13.99 6.98
CA GLN A 10 28.38 12.91 7.38
C GLN A 10 28.16 12.03 6.15
N PRO A 11 28.32 10.70 6.23
CA PRO A 11 27.89 9.84 5.15
C PRO A 11 26.41 10.16 4.92
N ALA A 12 26.06 10.48 3.67
CA ALA A 12 24.69 10.54 3.24
C ALA A 12 24.07 9.22 3.70
N GLY A 13 23.24 9.27 4.74
CA GLY A 13 22.57 8.09 5.24
C GLY A 13 21.84 7.52 4.03
N LEU A 14 22.17 6.32 3.66
CA LEU A 14 21.31 5.48 2.86
C LEU A 14 20.01 5.48 3.67
N GLU A 15 19.02 6.26 3.23
CA GLU A 15 17.66 6.07 3.69
C GLU A 15 17.44 4.59 3.50
N ALA A 16 17.17 3.88 4.59
CA ALA A 16 16.92 2.46 4.51
C ALA A 16 15.78 2.31 3.50
N ASP A 17 16.01 1.60 2.40
CA ASP A 17 15.02 1.32 1.35
C ASP A 17 13.74 0.67 1.92
N TRP A 18 13.74 0.46 3.21
CA TRP A 18 12.75 -0.19 4.06
C TRP A 18 11.79 0.76 4.79
N ASP A 19 12.04 2.07 4.81
CA ASP A 19 11.10 2.99 5.45
C ASP A 19 9.90 3.26 4.54
N ILE A 20 8.89 2.43 4.71
CA ILE A 20 7.62 2.56 3.98
C ILE A 20 6.73 3.68 4.54
N ALA A 21 7.02 4.22 5.73
CA ALA A 21 6.16 5.20 6.39
C ALA A 21 5.92 6.46 5.54
N PRO A 22 6.92 7.08 4.89
CA PRO A 22 6.70 8.22 4.00
C PRO A 22 5.80 7.90 2.81
N VAL A 23 5.92 6.68 2.25
CA VAL A 23 5.08 6.21 1.14
C VAL A 23 3.63 6.06 1.58
N LEU A 24 3.40 5.42 2.72
CA LEU A 24 2.05 5.26 3.28
C LEU A 24 1.42 6.61 3.65
N GLN A 25 2.22 7.57 4.12
CA GLN A 25 1.76 8.92 4.37
C GLN A 25 1.33 9.63 3.08
N GLN A 26 2.09 9.48 2.00
CA GLN A 26 1.74 10.02 0.68
C GLN A 26 0.46 9.39 0.13
N ILE A 27 0.31 8.07 0.23
CA ILE A 27 -0.90 7.34 -0.17
C ILE A 27 -2.12 7.83 0.65
N GLY A 28 -1.98 7.98 1.96
CA GLY A 28 -3.04 8.51 2.82
C GLY A 28 -3.41 9.95 2.47
N ALA A 29 -2.42 10.80 2.17
CA ALA A 29 -2.63 12.18 1.73
C ALA A 29 -3.31 12.24 0.34
N TYR A 30 -2.96 11.34 -0.57
CA TYR A 30 -3.63 11.19 -1.85
C TYR A 30 -5.11 10.82 -1.67
N ALA A 31 -5.40 9.80 -0.88
CA ALA A 31 -6.76 9.38 -0.58
C ALA A 31 -7.59 10.48 0.08
N ALA A 32 -6.98 11.26 0.98
CA ALA A 32 -7.62 12.40 1.64
C ALA A 32 -7.98 13.55 0.66
N ARG A 33 -7.25 13.68 -0.45
CA ARG A 33 -7.59 14.62 -1.53
C ARG A 33 -8.60 14.06 -2.50
N LEU A 34 -8.50 12.76 -2.78
CA LEU A 34 -9.37 12.08 -3.75
C LEU A 34 -10.82 11.99 -3.24
N ALA A 35 -11.02 11.66 -1.97
CA ALA A 35 -12.36 11.50 -1.40
C ALA A 35 -13.25 12.75 -1.58
N PRO A 36 -12.83 13.99 -1.21
CA PRO A 36 -13.64 15.18 -1.43
C PRO A 36 -13.78 15.54 -2.93
N ALA A 37 -12.83 15.19 -3.78
CA ALA A 37 -12.97 15.39 -5.23
C ALA A 37 -14.07 14.48 -5.81
N LEU A 38 -14.13 13.23 -5.38
CA LEU A 38 -15.19 12.29 -5.74
C LEU A 38 -16.55 12.71 -5.14
N ASP A 39 -16.57 13.30 -3.94
CA ASP A 39 -17.81 13.76 -3.29
C ASP A 39 -18.46 14.93 -4.02
N LYS A 40 -17.71 15.71 -4.79
CA LYS A 40 -18.25 16.76 -5.67
C LYS A 40 -19.02 16.19 -6.87
N LEU A 41 -18.75 14.95 -7.25
CA LEU A 41 -19.50 14.29 -8.34
C LEU A 41 -20.89 13.89 -7.84
N ASP A 42 -21.92 14.44 -8.46
CA ASP A 42 -23.30 14.25 -8.06
C ASP A 42 -23.95 13.12 -8.88
N PRO A 43 -24.25 11.96 -8.26
CA PRO A 43 -24.89 10.85 -8.96
C PRO A 43 -26.30 11.19 -9.46
N GLN A 44 -27.02 12.15 -8.84
CA GLN A 44 -28.33 12.56 -9.29
C GLN A 44 -28.26 13.38 -10.58
N VAL A 45 -27.27 14.28 -10.66
CA VAL A 45 -26.97 15.01 -11.91
C VAL A 45 -26.62 14.03 -13.02
N TRP A 46 -25.76 13.07 -12.73
CA TRP A 46 -25.39 12.04 -13.71
C TRP A 46 -26.58 11.22 -14.19
N ALA A 47 -27.43 10.77 -13.27
CA ALA A 47 -28.64 10.03 -13.60
C ALA A 47 -29.61 10.84 -14.47
N SER A 48 -29.82 12.12 -14.16
CA SER A 48 -30.68 13.03 -14.94
C SER A 48 -30.14 13.29 -16.35
N GLN A 49 -28.83 13.18 -16.55
CA GLN A 49 -28.14 13.31 -17.86
C GLN A 49 -28.04 11.96 -18.60
N GLY A 50 -28.63 10.90 -18.09
CA GLY A 50 -28.69 9.60 -18.74
C GLY A 50 -27.49 8.69 -18.49
N ALA A 51 -26.73 8.90 -17.41
CA ALA A 51 -25.69 7.98 -17.00
C ALA A 51 -26.28 6.61 -16.65
N SER A 52 -25.59 5.53 -17.02
CA SER A 52 -26.02 4.18 -16.69
C SER A 52 -25.83 3.88 -15.20
N GLU A 53 -26.58 2.93 -14.68
CA GLU A 53 -26.40 2.44 -13.31
C GLU A 53 -24.98 1.96 -13.00
N THR A 54 -24.27 1.49 -14.01
CA THR A 54 -22.86 1.07 -13.86
C THR A 54 -21.98 2.24 -13.47
N TYR A 55 -22.13 3.40 -14.10
CA TYR A 55 -21.41 4.62 -13.72
C TYR A 55 -21.77 5.07 -12.30
N LEU A 56 -23.04 5.03 -11.93
CA LEU A 56 -23.48 5.43 -10.59
C LEU A 56 -22.92 4.50 -9.51
N ARG A 57 -22.90 3.21 -9.76
CA ARG A 57 -22.28 2.23 -8.85
C ARG A 57 -20.77 2.39 -8.76
N GLN A 58 -20.09 2.65 -9.88
CA GLN A 58 -18.65 2.94 -9.86
C GLN A 58 -18.34 4.19 -9.04
N LEU A 59 -19.10 5.26 -9.20
CA LEU A 59 -18.93 6.48 -8.42
C LEU A 59 -19.10 6.22 -6.93
N GLN A 60 -20.15 5.52 -6.52
CA GLN A 60 -20.38 5.18 -5.13
C GLN A 60 -19.26 4.30 -4.57
N SER A 61 -18.88 3.25 -5.29
CA SER A 61 -17.79 2.36 -4.89
C SER A 61 -16.47 3.11 -4.76
N SER A 62 -16.15 4.02 -5.68
CA SER A 62 -14.91 4.80 -5.62
C SER A 62 -14.86 5.75 -4.42
N LYS A 63 -15.99 6.36 -4.04
CA LYS A 63 -16.10 7.18 -2.81
C LYS A 63 -15.77 6.36 -1.56
N GLU A 64 -16.33 5.16 -1.46
CA GLU A 64 -16.08 4.23 -0.35
C GLU A 64 -14.64 3.74 -0.34
N GLN A 65 -14.10 3.38 -1.49
CA GLN A 65 -12.73 2.90 -1.64
C GLN A 65 -11.70 3.98 -1.27
N ALA A 66 -11.92 5.24 -1.65
CA ALA A 66 -11.02 6.33 -1.32
C ALA A 66 -10.96 6.59 0.20
N ARG A 67 -12.12 6.57 0.88
CA ARG A 67 -12.17 6.70 2.35
C ARG A 67 -11.47 5.52 3.04
N ALA A 68 -11.77 4.30 2.60
CA ALA A 68 -11.15 3.10 3.13
C ALA A 68 -9.62 3.08 2.90
N LEU A 69 -9.12 3.60 1.77
CA LEU A 69 -7.69 3.73 1.51
C LEU A 69 -7.00 4.64 2.52
N ALA A 70 -7.61 5.78 2.86
CA ALA A 70 -7.06 6.68 3.87
C ALA A 70 -6.95 6.00 5.25
N ASP A 71 -7.96 5.25 5.67
CA ASP A 71 -7.96 4.56 6.95
C ASP A 71 -7.00 3.38 6.98
N GLN A 72 -6.94 2.60 5.91
CA GLN A 72 -6.02 1.46 5.78
C GLN A 72 -4.56 1.91 5.75
N SER A 73 -4.24 3.00 5.07
CA SER A 73 -2.88 3.57 5.06
C SER A 73 -2.42 3.96 6.46
N LYS A 74 -3.31 4.58 7.26
CA LYS A 74 -3.04 4.90 8.67
C LYS A 74 -2.88 3.66 9.54
N ALA A 75 -3.70 2.64 9.32
CA ALA A 75 -3.61 1.38 10.05
C ALA A 75 -2.31 0.64 9.74
N LEU A 76 -1.91 0.62 8.46
CA LEU A 76 -0.68 -0.03 8.01
C LEU A 76 0.57 0.68 8.55
N MET A 77 0.58 2.01 8.69
CA MET A 77 1.70 2.74 9.33
C MET A 77 2.00 2.28 10.76
N ARG A 78 1.00 1.76 11.48
CA ARG A 78 1.18 1.22 12.86
C ARG A 78 1.82 -0.17 12.86
N ASN A 79 1.69 -0.90 11.77
CA ASN A 79 2.17 -2.28 11.64
C ASN A 79 2.60 -2.57 10.19
N PRO A 80 3.68 -1.90 9.70
CA PRO A 80 4.05 -1.92 8.29
C PRO A 80 4.48 -3.29 7.80
N GLU A 81 4.96 -4.16 8.69
CA GLU A 81 5.42 -5.51 8.36
C GLU A 81 4.27 -6.52 8.10
N LYS A 82 3.02 -6.09 8.19
CA LYS A 82 1.87 -6.95 7.92
C LYS A 82 1.64 -7.09 6.41
N LEU A 83 2.21 -8.13 5.81
CA LEU A 83 2.18 -8.39 4.37
C LEU A 83 0.75 -8.39 3.80
N SER A 84 -0.21 -9.04 4.45
CA SER A 84 -1.59 -9.08 3.99
C SER A 84 -2.22 -7.68 3.94
N ALA A 85 -1.97 -6.83 4.94
CA ALA A 85 -2.49 -5.47 4.95
C ALA A 85 -1.83 -4.58 3.88
N SER A 86 -0.54 -4.79 3.61
CA SER A 86 0.16 -4.10 2.51
C SER A 86 -0.41 -4.47 1.15
N LEU A 87 -0.72 -5.75 0.93
CA LEU A 87 -1.39 -6.22 -0.29
C LEU A 87 -2.81 -5.63 -0.42
N GLU A 88 -3.57 -5.56 0.66
CA GLU A 88 -4.91 -4.96 0.64
C GLU A 88 -4.86 -3.47 0.22
N VAL A 89 -3.89 -2.70 0.74
CA VAL A 89 -3.68 -1.31 0.33
C VAL A 89 -3.33 -1.23 -1.16
N LEU A 90 -2.40 -2.07 -1.63
CA LEU A 90 -2.00 -2.10 -3.03
C LEU A 90 -3.17 -2.42 -3.96
N PHE A 91 -3.94 -3.46 -3.66
CA PHE A 91 -5.09 -3.84 -4.49
C PHE A 91 -6.18 -2.77 -4.49
N ARG A 92 -6.36 -2.06 -3.38
CA ARG A 92 -7.31 -0.95 -3.30
C ARG A 92 -6.89 0.23 -4.17
N ILE A 93 -5.60 0.59 -4.18
CA ILE A 93 -5.08 1.62 -5.08
C ILE A 93 -5.31 1.22 -6.54
N GLN A 94 -4.92 0.00 -6.91
CA GLN A 94 -5.10 -0.49 -8.27
C GLN A 94 -6.57 -0.51 -8.72
N GLY A 95 -7.47 -0.90 -7.81
CA GLY A 95 -8.91 -0.87 -8.06
C GLY A 95 -9.45 0.55 -8.27
N LEU A 96 -8.98 1.52 -7.46
CA LEU A 96 -9.31 2.93 -7.63
C LEU A 96 -8.80 3.47 -8.96
N ASP A 97 -7.54 3.23 -9.30
CA ASP A 97 -6.94 3.67 -10.57
C ASP A 97 -7.74 3.18 -11.78
N ALA A 98 -8.15 1.91 -11.75
CA ALA A 98 -8.97 1.33 -12.82
C ALA A 98 -10.35 2.02 -12.97
N MET A 99 -10.95 2.45 -11.87
CA MET A 99 -12.25 3.14 -11.88
C MET A 99 -12.12 4.64 -12.23
N LEU A 100 -11.04 5.30 -11.80
CA LEU A 100 -10.86 6.75 -11.96
C LEU A 100 -10.89 7.18 -13.43
N SER A 101 -10.27 6.42 -14.34
CA SER A 101 -10.32 6.72 -15.77
C SER A 101 -11.75 6.79 -16.30
N SER A 102 -12.58 5.83 -15.91
CA SER A 102 -14.00 5.79 -16.28
C SER A 102 -14.79 6.95 -15.64
N LEU A 103 -14.47 7.30 -14.39
CA LEU A 103 -15.13 8.41 -13.70
C LEU A 103 -14.75 9.78 -14.26
N VAL A 104 -13.52 9.97 -14.71
CA VAL A 104 -13.09 11.18 -15.43
C VAL A 104 -13.92 11.36 -16.69
N GLU A 105 -14.11 10.31 -17.49
CA GLU A 105 -14.97 10.36 -18.67
C GLU A 105 -16.43 10.62 -18.29
N GLY A 106 -16.92 9.98 -17.24
CA GLY A 106 -18.26 10.22 -16.71
C GLY A 106 -18.47 11.67 -16.25
N ALA A 107 -17.53 12.24 -15.51
CA ALA A 107 -17.57 13.62 -15.06
C ALA A 107 -17.57 14.60 -16.24
N ARG A 108 -16.71 14.35 -17.24
CA ARG A 108 -16.65 15.15 -18.45
C ARG A 108 -17.97 15.15 -19.24
N ARG A 109 -18.64 14.01 -19.27
CA ARG A 109 -19.85 13.80 -20.06
C ARG A 109 -21.13 14.24 -19.32
N TYR A 110 -21.23 13.98 -18.02
CA TYR A 110 -22.47 14.10 -17.27
C TYR A 110 -22.46 15.22 -16.23
N GLN A 111 -21.31 15.89 -15.99
CA GLN A 111 -21.22 16.98 -15.01
C GLN A 111 -20.51 18.20 -15.58
N SER A 112 -19.18 18.26 -15.49
CA SER A 112 -18.43 19.38 -16.05
C SER A 112 -16.99 18.99 -16.45
N PRO A 113 -16.44 19.64 -17.49
CA PRO A 113 -15.03 19.48 -17.84
C PRO A 113 -14.06 19.91 -16.72
N ALA A 114 -14.45 20.88 -15.89
CA ALA A 114 -13.62 21.34 -14.77
C ALA A 114 -13.47 20.27 -13.68
N ASP A 115 -14.56 19.59 -13.31
CA ASP A 115 -14.54 18.49 -12.35
C ASP A 115 -13.76 17.30 -12.89
N ALA A 116 -13.93 16.99 -14.19
CA ALA A 116 -13.16 15.96 -14.86
C ALA A 116 -11.66 16.25 -14.85
N GLY A 117 -11.25 17.48 -15.17
CA GLY A 117 -9.85 17.90 -15.14
C GLY A 117 -9.23 17.87 -13.74
N ALA A 118 -10.00 18.26 -12.72
CA ALA A 118 -9.55 18.18 -11.32
C ALA A 118 -9.33 16.73 -10.87
N LEU A 119 -10.22 15.82 -11.24
CA LEU A 119 -10.10 14.39 -10.95
C LEU A 119 -8.92 13.75 -11.69
N GLU A 120 -8.76 14.08 -12.98
CA GLU A 120 -7.65 13.60 -13.81
C GLU A 120 -6.29 14.04 -13.25
N ALA A 121 -6.16 15.29 -12.81
CA ALA A 121 -4.95 15.81 -12.19
C ALA A 121 -4.58 15.07 -10.88
N LEU A 122 -5.57 14.60 -10.14
CA LEU A 122 -5.34 13.78 -8.95
C LEU A 122 -4.94 12.34 -9.33
N ALA A 123 -5.57 11.74 -10.32
CA ALA A 123 -5.33 10.35 -10.71
C ALA A 123 -3.88 10.05 -11.08
N VAL A 124 -3.14 11.03 -11.61
CA VAL A 124 -1.73 10.86 -12.00
C VAL A 124 -0.73 11.01 -10.84
N GLN A 125 -1.17 11.44 -9.65
CA GLN A 125 -0.24 11.79 -8.55
C GLN A 125 0.28 10.60 -7.75
N ASP A 126 -0.39 9.46 -7.79
CA ASP A 126 -0.09 8.33 -6.88
C ASP A 126 0.84 7.26 -7.48
N GLY A 127 1.18 7.34 -8.76
CA GLY A 127 1.95 6.31 -9.46
C GLY A 127 3.26 5.92 -8.76
N ALA A 128 4.07 6.92 -8.38
CA ALA A 128 5.35 6.67 -7.73
C ALA A 128 5.20 6.03 -6.35
N SER A 129 4.21 6.43 -5.55
CA SER A 129 3.94 5.85 -4.23
C SER A 129 3.46 4.40 -4.35
N ARG A 130 2.63 4.10 -5.33
CA ARG A 130 2.17 2.75 -5.64
C ARG A 130 3.34 1.83 -6.03
N ASP A 131 4.23 2.29 -6.91
CA ASP A 131 5.37 1.50 -7.37
C ASP A 131 6.34 1.22 -6.20
N ARG A 132 6.58 2.19 -5.33
CA ARG A 132 7.38 2.00 -4.12
C ARG A 132 6.72 1.03 -3.13
N LEU A 133 5.41 1.12 -2.92
CA LEU A 133 4.67 0.17 -2.09
C LEU A 133 4.77 -1.26 -2.67
N GLN A 134 4.63 -1.41 -3.98
CA GLN A 134 4.79 -2.70 -4.65
C GLN A 134 6.19 -3.29 -4.44
N GLY A 135 7.24 -2.49 -4.61
CA GLY A 135 8.62 -2.90 -4.33
C GLY A 135 8.82 -3.34 -2.87
N TYR A 136 8.28 -2.56 -1.94
CA TYR A 136 8.30 -2.91 -0.51
C TYR A 136 7.64 -4.27 -0.23
N ILE A 137 6.47 -4.52 -0.82
CA ILE A 137 5.74 -5.79 -0.65
C ILE A 137 6.55 -6.98 -1.17
N VAL A 138 7.19 -6.84 -2.33
CA VAL A 138 8.04 -7.89 -2.89
C VAL A 138 9.19 -8.20 -1.94
N ASN A 139 9.87 -7.19 -1.42
CA ASN A 139 10.97 -7.36 -0.48
C ASN A 139 10.51 -8.00 0.84
N LEU A 140 9.39 -7.53 1.38
CA LEU A 140 8.79 -8.10 2.60
C LEU A 140 8.40 -9.57 2.41
N ALA A 141 7.85 -9.93 1.25
CA ALA A 141 7.53 -11.31 0.93
C ALA A 141 8.78 -12.19 0.87
N ALA A 142 9.85 -11.73 0.19
CA ALA A 142 11.12 -12.44 0.09
C ALA A 142 11.77 -12.67 1.46
N GLU A 143 11.72 -11.69 2.36
CA GLU A 143 12.20 -11.85 3.74
C GLU A 143 11.40 -12.91 4.50
N ARG A 144 10.07 -12.90 4.39
CA ARG A 144 9.24 -13.90 5.05
C ARG A 144 9.48 -15.32 4.51
N GLU A 145 9.69 -15.47 3.21
CA GLU A 145 10.08 -16.74 2.61
C GLU A 145 11.43 -17.23 3.13
N HIS A 146 12.41 -16.35 3.22
CA HIS A 146 13.73 -16.67 3.78
C HIS A 146 13.64 -17.09 5.26
N ASP A 147 12.90 -16.36 6.08
CA ASP A 147 12.69 -16.69 7.49
C ASP A 147 12.07 -18.08 7.66
N LEU A 148 11.07 -18.41 6.84
CA LEU A 148 10.45 -19.74 6.85
C LEU A 148 11.44 -20.86 6.48
N GLU A 149 12.30 -20.65 5.48
CA GLU A 149 13.34 -21.61 5.11
C GLU A 149 14.36 -21.81 6.23
N VAL A 150 14.76 -20.75 6.93
CA VAL A 150 15.67 -20.84 8.07
C VAL A 150 15.02 -21.63 9.20
N MET A 151 13.78 -21.29 9.56
CA MET A 151 13.02 -21.99 10.60
C MET A 151 12.84 -23.47 10.29
N ASP A 152 12.54 -23.84 9.05
CA ASP A 152 12.36 -25.24 8.65
C ASP A 152 13.68 -26.01 8.76
N ARG A 153 14.79 -25.45 8.30
CA ARG A 153 16.14 -26.07 8.44
C ARG A 153 16.50 -26.29 9.90
N GLU A 154 16.22 -25.35 10.77
CA GLU A 154 16.47 -25.49 12.21
C GLU A 154 15.57 -26.52 12.86
N ALA A 155 14.29 -26.55 12.52
CA ALA A 155 13.36 -27.58 13.00
C ALA A 155 13.78 -28.99 12.57
N GLN A 156 14.30 -29.15 11.34
CA GLN A 156 14.82 -30.42 10.86
C GLN A 156 16.10 -30.84 11.62
N ARG A 157 17.00 -29.88 11.89
CA ARG A 157 18.20 -30.13 12.70
C ARG A 157 17.86 -30.59 14.11
N CYS A 158 16.91 -29.93 14.77
CA CYS A 158 16.46 -30.32 16.12
C CYS A 158 15.83 -31.73 16.11
N ARG A 159 15.02 -32.06 15.11
CA ARG A 159 14.45 -33.44 14.94
C ARG A 159 15.55 -34.48 14.77
N GLY A 160 16.55 -34.21 13.96
CA GLY A 160 17.70 -35.11 13.76
C GLY A 160 18.50 -35.35 15.05
N LEU A 161 18.72 -34.33 15.87
CA LEU A 161 19.39 -34.46 17.16
C LEU A 161 18.54 -35.27 18.18
N ALA A 162 17.23 -35.07 18.20
CA ALA A 162 16.32 -35.80 19.10
C ALA A 162 16.30 -37.33 18.79
N ILE A 163 16.45 -37.71 17.51
CA ILE A 163 16.51 -39.12 17.11
C ILE A 163 17.87 -39.75 17.47
N GLN A 164 18.94 -38.96 17.53
CA GLN A 164 20.28 -39.46 17.85
C GLN A 164 20.57 -39.57 19.36
N THR A 165 19.72 -39.07 20.24
CA THR A 165 19.85 -39.28 21.68
C THR A 165 19.33 -40.67 22.06
N PRO A 166 20.22 -41.64 22.40
CA PRO A 166 19.78 -42.97 22.79
C PRO A 166 19.02 -42.86 24.12
N SER A 167 17.80 -43.40 24.14
CA SER A 167 17.04 -43.57 25.41
C SER A 167 17.89 -44.40 26.36
N LYS A 168 18.28 -43.77 27.50
CA LYS A 168 18.97 -44.50 28.59
C LYS A 168 18.19 -45.75 28.95
N PRO A 169 18.82 -46.94 28.99
CA PRO A 169 18.13 -48.15 29.41
C PRO A 169 17.68 -47.98 30.84
N VAL A 170 16.39 -48.13 31.08
CA VAL A 170 15.82 -48.22 32.44
C VAL A 170 16.39 -49.48 33.09
N ARG A 171 17.32 -49.33 34.02
CA ARG A 171 17.72 -50.42 34.90
C ARG A 171 16.49 -50.78 35.75
N LYS A 172 15.95 -51.99 35.51
CA LYS A 172 15.02 -52.62 36.44
C LYS A 172 15.79 -53.08 37.67
N PRO A 173 15.20 -52.97 38.89
CA PRO A 173 15.76 -53.45 40.14
C PRO A 173 15.86 -54.94 40.25
#